data_873cc7099e114152c5954d4245befe90
#
_entry.id   873cc7099e114152c5954d4245befe90
#
_cell.length_a   1.000
_cell.length_b   1.000
_cell.length_c   1.000
_cell.angle_alpha   90.00
_cell.angle_beta   90.00
_cell.angle_gamma   90.00
#
_symmetry.space_group_name_H-M   'P 1'
#
loop_
_entity.id
_entity.type
_entity.pdbx_description
1 polymer ?
#
loop_
_entity_poly.entity_id
_entity_poly.type
_entity_poly.pdbx_seq_one_letter_code
_entity_poly.pdbx_strand_id
1 'polypeptide(L)'
;MCIRDRLYTSLAYNHLNARDVNSIEAEITGDAFDFNPVVGDANAETLSYSKYGDMHRVIGVASQSWNYGTNNRWGSTITTFFEYKRGGRYSYTYAGDINGDGRGGNDLLYVPTISQVMQMNFANPADASAYNAFIEQDEYLNSRRGQYAERYGALSPWTGRWDVRFLQDYRIKRASGKTNVIQFSLDILNFGNLISSDWGLVQQPNSIQPVSVNVTGDVPTYTFDSNLVDSFVYDSSLHSRWQMQFGLRYIF
;
A
#
# COMPACT_ATOMS: atom_id res chain seq x y z
N MET A 1 11.81 40.27 17.71
CA MET A 1 11.66 38.83 17.93
C MET A 1 11.03 38.24 16.66
N CYS A 2 11.81 37.56 15.86
CA CYS A 2 11.30 36.99 14.61
C CYS A 2 10.33 35.86 14.90
N ILE A 3 9.07 36.00 14.49
CA ILE A 3 8.01 34.97 14.62
C ILE A 3 8.32 33.74 13.71
N ARG A 4 9.26 33.88 12.79
CA ARG A 4 9.68 32.84 11.83
C ARG A 4 10.26 31.58 12.48
N ASP A 5 10.85 31.67 13.65
CA ASP A 5 11.59 30.59 14.30
C ASP A 5 10.67 29.56 14.99
N ARG A 6 9.37 29.78 14.97
CA ARG A 6 8.37 28.97 15.68
C ARG A 6 7.45 28.18 14.79
N LEU A 7 7.42 28.50 13.50
CA LEU A 7 6.65 27.78 12.50
C LEU A 7 7.60 27.14 11.49
N TYR A 8 7.51 25.85 11.37
CA TYR A 8 8.15 25.08 10.31
C TYR A 8 7.09 24.40 9.45
N THR A 9 7.21 24.50 8.14
CA THR A 9 6.34 23.79 7.20
C THR A 9 7.16 23.22 6.05
N SER A 10 6.84 22.02 5.62
CA SER A 10 7.42 21.39 4.44
C SER A 10 6.34 20.62 3.71
N LEU A 11 6.34 20.70 2.38
CA LEU A 11 5.49 19.92 1.49
C LEU A 11 6.34 19.39 0.35
N ALA A 12 6.27 18.10 0.11
CA ALA A 12 6.96 17.42 -0.98
C ALA A 12 6.01 16.54 -1.78
N TYR A 13 6.20 16.51 -3.09
CA TYR A 13 5.55 15.59 -3.99
C TYR A 13 6.59 14.77 -4.72
N ASN A 14 6.39 13.46 -4.78
CA ASN A 14 7.21 12.52 -5.53
C ASN A 14 6.34 11.81 -6.56
N HIS A 15 6.88 11.67 -7.78
CA HIS A 15 6.34 10.81 -8.82
C HIS A 15 7.44 9.88 -9.30
N LEU A 16 7.19 8.56 -9.21
CA LEU A 16 8.15 7.53 -9.64
C LEU A 16 7.48 6.60 -10.66
N ASN A 17 8.13 6.44 -11.82
CA ASN A 17 7.79 5.43 -12.81
C ASN A 17 9.05 4.60 -13.10
N ALA A 18 9.25 3.57 -12.29
CA ALA A 18 10.37 2.64 -12.44
C ALA A 18 9.95 1.42 -13.27
N ARG A 19 10.85 0.95 -14.13
CA ARG A 19 10.69 -0.27 -14.91
C ARG A 19 11.96 -1.11 -14.82
N ASP A 20 11.79 -2.43 -14.83
CA ASP A 20 12.86 -3.41 -14.83
C ASP A 20 12.43 -4.70 -15.54
N VAL A 21 13.38 -5.62 -15.72
CA VAL A 21 13.11 -6.95 -16.26
C VAL A 21 12.82 -7.96 -15.16
N ASN A 22 13.21 -7.65 -13.90
CA ASN A 22 13.03 -8.50 -12.75
C ASN A 22 13.05 -7.66 -11.45
N SER A 23 12.00 -7.73 -10.64
CA SER A 23 11.86 -7.00 -9.37
C SER A 23 11.79 -7.93 -8.17
N ILE A 24 12.35 -9.11 -8.25
CA ILE A 24 12.24 -10.09 -7.16
C ILE A 24 13.39 -10.02 -6.19
N GLU A 25 13.09 -10.34 -4.94
CA GLU A 25 14.05 -10.65 -3.88
C GLU A 25 14.14 -12.17 -3.80
N ALA A 26 15.19 -12.75 -4.40
CA ALA A 26 15.39 -14.18 -4.42
C ALA A 26 16.50 -14.57 -3.43
N GLU A 27 16.19 -15.46 -2.49
CA GLU A 27 17.17 -16.08 -1.61
C GLU A 27 17.87 -17.25 -2.30
N ILE A 28 17.12 -17.97 -3.14
CA ILE A 28 17.62 -19.10 -3.94
C ILE A 28 17.16 -18.95 -5.40
N THR A 29 17.81 -19.68 -6.31
CA THR A 29 17.50 -19.64 -7.74
C THR A 29 16.02 -19.97 -8.04
N GLY A 30 15.41 -20.89 -7.28
CA GLY A 30 13.99 -21.25 -7.43
C GLY A 30 13.07 -20.05 -7.24
N ASP A 31 13.32 -19.20 -6.23
CA ASP A 31 12.52 -18.00 -5.96
C ASP A 31 12.51 -17.03 -7.14
N ALA A 32 13.61 -17.00 -7.91
CA ALA A 32 13.73 -16.16 -9.10
C ALA A 32 12.70 -16.53 -10.18
N PHE A 33 12.26 -17.76 -10.24
CA PHE A 33 11.20 -18.21 -11.13
C PHE A 33 9.82 -18.11 -10.48
N ASP A 34 9.69 -18.52 -9.22
CA ASP A 34 8.41 -18.59 -8.51
C ASP A 34 7.76 -17.21 -8.31
N PHE A 35 8.59 -16.19 -8.08
CA PHE A 35 8.11 -14.84 -7.75
C PHE A 35 8.23 -13.83 -8.90
N ASN A 36 8.64 -14.27 -10.10
CA ASN A 36 8.70 -13.40 -11.27
C ASN A 36 7.48 -13.63 -12.19
N PRO A 37 6.42 -12.80 -12.10
CA PRO A 37 5.25 -12.98 -12.96
C PRO A 37 5.60 -12.77 -14.44
N VAL A 38 5.25 -13.75 -15.26
CA VAL A 38 5.61 -13.81 -16.70
C VAL A 38 4.43 -14.28 -17.55
N VAL A 39 4.58 -14.10 -18.87
CA VAL A 39 3.75 -14.79 -19.88
C VAL A 39 4.63 -15.83 -20.56
N GLY A 40 4.38 -17.11 -20.28
CA GLY A 40 5.12 -18.23 -20.88
C GLY A 40 6.51 -18.41 -20.30
N ASP A 41 7.56 -17.91 -20.96
CA ASP A 41 8.95 -18.17 -20.56
C ASP A 41 9.43 -17.25 -19.44
N ALA A 42 9.78 -17.82 -18.29
CA ALA A 42 10.33 -17.09 -17.13
C ALA A 42 11.73 -16.49 -17.39
N ASN A 43 12.44 -16.92 -18.43
CA ASN A 43 13.73 -16.35 -18.84
C ASN A 43 13.58 -15.21 -19.86
N ALA A 44 12.37 -14.90 -20.32
CA ALA A 44 12.15 -13.81 -21.27
C ALA A 44 12.49 -12.46 -20.64
N GLU A 45 13.34 -11.68 -21.33
CA GLU A 45 13.72 -10.32 -20.92
C GLU A 45 12.59 -9.33 -21.24
N THR A 46 11.49 -9.38 -20.48
CA THR A 46 10.34 -8.49 -20.70
C THR A 46 10.42 -7.28 -19.78
N LEU A 47 10.60 -6.09 -20.35
CA LEU A 47 10.57 -4.83 -19.61
C LEU A 47 9.13 -4.54 -19.14
N SER A 48 8.94 -4.44 -17.83
CA SER A 48 7.66 -4.11 -17.23
C SER A 48 7.83 -3.16 -16.03
N TYR A 49 6.75 -2.90 -15.29
CA TYR A 49 6.85 -2.06 -14.08
C TYR A 49 7.68 -2.74 -13.00
N SER A 50 8.42 -1.92 -12.23
CA SER A 50 9.11 -2.38 -11.03
C SER A 50 8.13 -2.53 -9.86
N LYS A 51 8.34 -3.55 -9.04
CA LYS A 51 7.62 -3.75 -7.76
C LYS A 51 7.86 -2.58 -6.80
N TYR A 52 9.03 -1.95 -6.89
CA TYR A 52 9.50 -0.97 -5.92
C TYR A 52 9.10 0.46 -6.30
N GLY A 53 8.66 1.19 -5.31
CA GLY A 53 8.38 2.62 -5.39
C GLY A 53 6.91 2.96 -5.50
N ASP A 54 6.53 3.98 -4.73
CA ASP A 54 5.20 4.57 -4.79
C ASP A 54 5.09 5.45 -6.04
N MET A 55 4.11 5.18 -6.90
CA MET A 55 3.92 5.96 -8.15
C MET A 55 3.71 7.44 -7.87
N HIS A 56 2.88 7.74 -6.90
CA HIS A 56 2.60 9.10 -6.46
C HIS A 56 2.64 9.15 -4.94
N ARG A 57 3.35 10.13 -4.38
CA ARG A 57 3.44 10.34 -2.93
C ARG A 57 3.51 11.82 -2.61
N VAL A 58 2.63 12.27 -1.72
CA VAL A 58 2.63 13.61 -1.14
C VAL A 58 2.97 13.48 0.33
N ILE A 59 3.94 14.25 0.81
CA ILE A 59 4.33 14.28 2.22
C ILE A 59 4.28 15.73 2.69
N GLY A 60 3.66 15.96 3.83
CA GLY A 60 3.60 17.26 4.48
C GLY A 60 4.00 17.17 5.95
N VAL A 61 4.71 18.18 6.41
CA VAL A 61 5.03 18.40 7.83
C VAL A 61 4.74 19.84 8.18
N ALA A 62 4.07 20.05 9.30
CA ALA A 62 3.94 21.37 9.90
C ALA A 62 4.21 21.28 11.41
N SER A 63 5.00 22.20 11.94
CA SER A 63 5.32 22.27 13.36
C SER A 63 5.23 23.70 13.85
N GLN A 64 4.52 23.92 14.95
CA GLN A 64 4.38 25.21 15.58
C GLN A 64 4.75 25.11 17.06
N SER A 65 5.61 26.04 17.52
CA SER A 65 6.05 26.10 18.91
C SER A 65 5.67 27.44 19.56
N TRP A 66 5.32 27.37 20.83
CA TRP A 66 5.05 28.56 21.67
C TRP A 66 5.80 28.45 22.99
N ASN A 67 6.37 29.57 23.43
CA ASN A 67 6.91 29.72 24.78
C ASN A 67 6.06 30.72 25.54
N TYR A 68 5.68 30.40 26.77
CA TYR A 68 4.81 31.23 27.58
C TYR A 68 5.09 31.09 29.09
N GLY A 69 4.36 31.86 29.88
CA GLY A 69 4.56 31.97 31.32
C GLY A 69 5.77 32.82 31.70
N THR A 70 5.95 33.05 32.99
CA THR A 70 7.06 33.88 33.52
C THR A 70 8.41 33.25 33.13
N ASN A 71 9.28 34.05 32.50
CA ASN A 71 10.60 33.62 32.01
C ASN A 71 10.55 32.46 31.00
N ASN A 72 9.51 32.34 30.19
CA ASN A 72 9.33 31.26 29.21
C ASN A 72 9.43 29.86 29.86
N ARG A 73 8.88 29.72 31.06
CA ARG A 73 8.95 28.46 31.81
C ARG A 73 8.23 27.31 31.09
N TRP A 74 7.18 27.64 30.37
CA TRP A 74 6.41 26.67 29.60
C TRP A 74 6.73 26.75 28.10
N GLY A 75 6.74 25.61 27.44
CA GLY A 75 6.85 25.53 25.99
C GLY A 75 5.92 24.44 25.47
N SER A 76 5.09 24.79 24.48
CA SER A 76 4.25 23.80 23.77
C SER A 76 4.68 23.72 22.33
N THR A 77 4.69 22.53 21.78
CA THR A 77 4.92 22.29 20.34
C THR A 77 3.86 21.34 19.83
N ILE A 78 3.21 21.70 18.73
CA ILE A 78 2.35 20.81 17.97
C ILE A 78 3.04 20.55 16.63
N THR A 79 3.18 19.29 16.28
CA THR A 79 3.70 18.85 14.98
C THR A 79 2.68 17.94 14.33
N THR A 80 2.40 18.15 13.06
CA THR A 80 1.59 17.25 12.26
C THR A 80 2.41 16.73 11.09
N PHE A 81 2.24 15.44 10.81
CA PHE A 81 2.78 14.76 9.65
C PHE A 81 1.61 14.24 8.82
N PHE A 82 1.70 14.43 7.53
CA PHE A 82 0.71 13.97 6.57
C PHE A 82 1.41 13.23 5.44
N GLU A 83 0.90 12.06 5.10
CA GLU A 83 1.29 11.28 3.94
C GLU A 83 0.04 10.88 3.16
N TYR A 84 0.07 11.08 1.84
CA TYR A 84 -0.94 10.58 0.93
C TYR A 84 -0.25 9.97 -0.27
N LYS A 85 -0.46 8.67 -0.50
CA LYS A 85 0.26 7.92 -1.52
C LYS A 85 -0.64 6.94 -2.26
N ARG A 86 -0.31 6.68 -3.50
CA ARG A 86 -0.85 5.54 -4.23
C ARG A 86 -0.27 4.27 -3.61
N GLY A 87 -1.11 3.24 -3.42
CA GLY A 87 -0.67 1.97 -2.87
C GLY A 87 0.30 1.22 -3.79
N GLY A 88 0.92 0.19 -3.25
CA GLY A 88 1.94 -0.60 -3.94
C GLY A 88 1.45 -1.26 -5.22
N ARG A 89 2.41 -1.62 -6.06
CA ARG A 89 2.17 -2.34 -7.31
C ARG A 89 2.05 -3.83 -7.07
N TYR A 90 1.18 -4.49 -7.84
CA TYR A 90 1.02 -5.95 -7.83
C TYR A 90 0.68 -6.47 -9.23
N SER A 91 0.74 -7.78 -9.38
CA SER A 91 0.43 -8.47 -10.63
C SER A 91 -0.78 -9.36 -10.42
N TYR A 92 -1.68 -9.39 -11.39
CA TYR A 92 -2.69 -10.46 -11.44
C TYR A 92 -2.11 -11.68 -12.13
N THR A 93 -2.17 -12.83 -11.46
CA THR A 93 -1.70 -14.13 -11.97
C THR A 93 -2.79 -15.20 -11.84
N TYR A 94 -2.59 -16.33 -12.47
CA TYR A 94 -3.42 -17.52 -12.24
C TYR A 94 -3.03 -18.19 -10.91
N ALA A 95 -4.01 -18.80 -10.25
CA ALA A 95 -3.74 -19.78 -9.21
C ALA A 95 -3.61 -21.16 -9.88
N GLY A 96 -2.39 -21.54 -10.21
CA GLY A 96 -2.07 -22.78 -10.93
C GLY A 96 -1.10 -22.52 -12.08
N ASP A 97 -0.60 -23.60 -12.66
CA ASP A 97 0.37 -23.61 -13.76
C ASP A 97 -0.39 -23.75 -15.09
N ILE A 98 -0.53 -22.64 -15.83
CA ILE A 98 -1.23 -22.66 -17.13
C ILE A 98 -0.27 -22.86 -18.29
N ASN A 99 1.00 -22.49 -18.13
CA ASN A 99 2.00 -22.59 -19.18
C ASN A 99 2.75 -23.94 -19.18
N GLY A 100 2.60 -24.77 -18.13
CA GLY A 100 3.19 -26.10 -18.02
C GLY A 100 4.68 -26.08 -17.65
N ASP A 101 5.21 -25.01 -17.06
CA ASP A 101 6.62 -24.90 -16.66
C ASP A 101 6.93 -25.55 -15.29
N GLY A 102 5.91 -26.06 -14.61
CA GLY A 102 6.01 -26.69 -13.30
C GLY A 102 5.95 -25.70 -12.14
N ARG A 103 5.63 -24.41 -12.39
CA ARG A 103 5.47 -23.36 -11.40
C ARG A 103 4.06 -22.78 -11.43
N GLY A 104 3.37 -22.84 -10.30
CA GLY A 104 2.02 -22.27 -10.18
C GLY A 104 2.07 -20.90 -9.52
N GLY A 105 1.35 -19.94 -10.09
CA GLY A 105 1.17 -18.63 -9.47
C GLY A 105 2.08 -17.52 -9.99
N ASN A 106 3.01 -17.81 -10.89
CA ASN A 106 3.82 -16.83 -11.61
C ASN A 106 3.29 -16.51 -13.02
N ASP A 107 2.28 -17.23 -13.50
CA ASP A 107 1.66 -16.99 -14.80
C ASP A 107 0.77 -15.78 -14.81
N LEU A 108 1.12 -14.74 -15.59
CA LEU A 108 0.32 -13.53 -15.71
C LEU A 108 -1.07 -13.83 -16.29
N LEU A 109 -2.08 -13.27 -15.65
CA LEU A 109 -3.48 -13.46 -16.01
C LEU A 109 -3.77 -12.89 -17.39
N TYR A 110 -4.26 -13.72 -18.32
CA TYR A 110 -4.94 -13.22 -19.52
C TYR A 110 -6.35 -12.75 -19.14
N VAL A 111 -6.65 -11.49 -19.40
CA VAL A 111 -7.96 -10.92 -19.09
C VAL A 111 -8.88 -11.13 -20.30
N PRO A 112 -9.82 -12.07 -20.23
CA PRO A 112 -10.64 -12.41 -21.39
C PRO A 112 -11.63 -11.30 -21.74
N THR A 113 -11.99 -11.19 -23.01
CA THR A 113 -13.15 -10.41 -23.44
C THR A 113 -14.44 -11.07 -22.95
N ILE A 114 -15.55 -10.34 -22.95
CA ILE A 114 -16.86 -10.89 -22.52
C ILE A 114 -17.21 -12.17 -23.28
N SER A 115 -16.98 -12.18 -24.61
CA SER A 115 -17.25 -13.36 -25.43
C SER A 115 -16.33 -14.54 -25.10
N GLN A 116 -15.06 -14.29 -24.75
CA GLN A 116 -14.12 -15.33 -24.38
C GLN A 116 -14.45 -15.94 -23.02
N VAL A 117 -14.88 -15.13 -22.03
CA VAL A 117 -15.32 -15.64 -20.72
C VAL A 117 -16.41 -16.70 -20.87
N MET A 118 -17.38 -16.47 -21.76
CA MET A 118 -18.49 -17.40 -22.00
C MET A 118 -18.06 -18.69 -22.71
N GLN A 119 -16.86 -18.70 -23.29
CA GLN A 119 -16.26 -19.87 -23.97
C GLN A 119 -15.24 -20.63 -23.09
N MET A 120 -14.85 -20.04 -21.96
CA MET A 120 -13.92 -20.68 -21.03
C MET A 120 -14.57 -21.93 -20.41
N ASN A 121 -13.76 -22.99 -20.26
CA ASN A 121 -14.19 -24.22 -19.63
C ASN A 121 -14.16 -24.09 -18.10
N PHE A 122 -15.21 -23.54 -17.50
CA PHE A 122 -15.36 -23.50 -16.05
C PHE A 122 -15.87 -24.84 -15.50
N ALA A 123 -15.29 -25.26 -14.36
CA ALA A 123 -15.77 -26.42 -13.62
C ALA A 123 -17.24 -26.28 -13.20
N ASN A 124 -17.67 -25.06 -12.85
CA ASN A 124 -19.06 -24.69 -12.66
C ASN A 124 -19.43 -23.61 -13.68
N PRO A 125 -20.37 -23.85 -14.60
CA PRO A 125 -20.76 -22.88 -15.63
C PRO A 125 -21.25 -21.52 -15.07
N ALA A 126 -21.77 -21.47 -13.85
CA ALA A 126 -22.19 -20.23 -13.20
C ALA A 126 -21.02 -19.28 -12.90
N ASP A 127 -19.80 -19.81 -12.77
CA ASP A 127 -18.59 -19.04 -12.47
C ASP A 127 -18.24 -18.07 -13.61
N ALA A 128 -18.62 -18.37 -14.85
CA ALA A 128 -18.36 -17.52 -16.01
C ALA A 128 -18.97 -16.11 -15.83
N SER A 129 -20.23 -16.04 -15.38
CA SER A 129 -20.90 -14.75 -15.17
C SER A 129 -20.33 -13.99 -13.96
N ALA A 130 -20.00 -14.70 -12.88
CA ALA A 130 -19.39 -14.12 -11.69
C ALA A 130 -17.97 -13.58 -11.98
N TYR A 131 -17.16 -14.33 -12.71
CA TYR A 131 -15.83 -13.89 -13.15
C TYR A 131 -15.90 -12.68 -14.08
N ASN A 132 -16.88 -12.65 -15.02
CA ASN A 132 -17.08 -11.49 -15.87
C ASN A 132 -17.45 -10.23 -15.06
N ALA A 133 -18.33 -10.37 -14.05
CA ALA A 133 -18.70 -9.27 -13.16
C ALA A 133 -17.50 -8.78 -12.34
N PHE A 134 -16.66 -9.68 -11.87
CA PHE A 134 -15.42 -9.34 -11.18
C PHE A 134 -14.45 -8.54 -12.06
N ILE A 135 -14.26 -8.94 -13.32
CA ILE A 135 -13.43 -8.18 -14.27
C ILE A 135 -14.04 -6.80 -14.54
N GLU A 136 -15.36 -6.69 -14.66
CA GLU A 136 -16.05 -5.46 -15.01
C GLU A 136 -15.94 -4.38 -13.91
N GLN A 137 -16.00 -4.77 -12.63
CA GLN A 137 -15.88 -3.86 -11.50
C GLN A 137 -14.43 -3.42 -11.22
N ASP A 138 -13.42 -4.19 -11.66
CA ASP A 138 -12.01 -3.85 -11.49
C ASP A 138 -11.54 -2.95 -12.63
N GLU A 139 -11.16 -1.70 -12.32
CA GLU A 139 -10.73 -0.71 -13.31
C GLU A 139 -9.54 -1.20 -14.15
N TYR A 140 -8.55 -1.83 -13.50
CA TYR A 140 -7.36 -2.31 -14.19
C TYR A 140 -7.70 -3.51 -15.09
N LEU A 141 -8.36 -4.55 -14.57
CA LEU A 141 -8.72 -5.72 -15.36
C LEU A 141 -9.66 -5.36 -16.51
N ASN A 142 -10.66 -4.52 -16.26
CA ASN A 142 -11.60 -4.10 -17.31
C ASN A 142 -10.89 -3.36 -18.45
N SER A 143 -9.88 -2.54 -18.14
CA SER A 143 -9.07 -1.84 -19.15
C SER A 143 -8.16 -2.76 -19.97
N ARG A 144 -7.91 -3.99 -19.47
CA ARG A 144 -7.00 -4.98 -20.09
C ARG A 144 -7.72 -6.11 -20.82
N ARG A 145 -9.03 -6.01 -21.03
CA ARG A 145 -9.77 -7.07 -21.74
C ARG A 145 -9.16 -7.42 -23.10
N GLY A 146 -8.94 -8.72 -23.33
CA GLY A 146 -8.28 -9.26 -24.52
C GLY A 146 -6.74 -9.18 -24.47
N GLN A 147 -6.15 -8.88 -23.33
CA GLN A 147 -4.71 -8.76 -23.14
C GLN A 147 -4.26 -9.47 -21.86
N TYR A 148 -2.97 -9.77 -21.75
CA TYR A 148 -2.40 -10.20 -20.49
C TYR A 148 -2.29 -9.03 -19.51
N ALA A 149 -2.44 -9.31 -18.23
CA ALA A 149 -2.03 -8.42 -17.17
C ALA A 149 -0.52 -8.14 -17.29
N GLU A 150 -0.11 -6.94 -16.88
CA GLU A 150 1.33 -6.58 -16.87
C GLU A 150 1.93 -6.94 -15.51
N ARG A 151 3.16 -7.38 -15.51
CA ARG A 151 3.92 -7.55 -14.27
C ARG A 151 3.97 -6.22 -13.53
N TYR A 152 3.47 -6.22 -12.29
CA TYR A 152 3.30 -5.04 -11.43
C TYR A 152 2.53 -3.87 -12.10
N GLY A 153 1.61 -4.20 -13.01
CA GLY A 153 0.78 -3.20 -13.72
C GLY A 153 -0.34 -2.64 -12.87
N ALA A 154 -0.91 -3.45 -11.97
CA ALA A 154 -1.98 -3.04 -11.10
C ALA A 154 -1.46 -2.23 -9.88
N LEU A 155 -2.31 -1.36 -9.35
CA LEU A 155 -2.01 -0.46 -8.23
C LEU A 155 -3.08 -0.58 -7.16
N SER A 156 -2.65 -0.76 -5.92
CA SER A 156 -3.55 -0.67 -4.77
C SER A 156 -4.14 0.75 -4.64
N PRO A 157 -5.28 0.91 -3.98
CA PRO A 157 -5.92 2.21 -3.78
C PRO A 157 -5.02 3.23 -3.07
N TRP A 158 -5.42 4.49 -3.13
CA TRP A 158 -4.78 5.56 -2.39
C TRP A 158 -4.93 5.36 -0.89
N THR A 159 -3.85 5.65 -0.16
CA THR A 159 -3.83 5.60 1.31
C THR A 159 -3.41 6.95 1.83
N GLY A 160 -4.17 7.47 2.80
CA GLY A 160 -3.85 8.71 3.51
C GLY A 160 -3.60 8.45 4.98
N ARG A 161 -2.53 9.02 5.52
CA ARG A 161 -2.22 8.95 6.94
C ARG A 161 -1.90 10.34 7.48
N TRP A 162 -2.44 10.63 8.64
CA TRP A 162 -2.21 11.88 9.35
C TRP A 162 -1.85 11.61 10.80
N ASP A 163 -0.66 12.02 11.22
CA ASP A 163 -0.14 11.84 12.56
C ASP A 163 -0.01 13.20 13.25
N VAL A 164 -0.27 13.25 14.55
CA VAL A 164 -0.15 14.46 15.36
C VAL A 164 0.69 14.16 16.60
N ARG A 165 1.67 15.04 16.84
CA ARG A 165 2.48 15.04 18.07
C ARG A 165 2.27 16.33 18.83
N PHE A 166 2.02 16.21 20.13
CA PHE A 166 2.03 17.32 21.07
C PHE A 166 3.15 17.14 22.08
N LEU A 167 3.97 18.19 22.27
CA LEU A 167 5.00 18.25 23.28
C LEU A 167 4.69 19.39 24.26
N GLN A 168 4.84 19.14 25.56
CA GLN A 168 4.73 20.12 26.61
C GLN A 168 5.99 20.12 27.46
N ASP A 169 6.73 21.22 27.42
CA ASP A 169 7.92 21.44 28.21
C ASP A 169 7.63 22.25 29.48
N TYR A 170 8.23 21.84 30.58
CA TYR A 170 8.38 22.62 31.79
C TYR A 170 9.85 22.82 32.10
N ARG A 171 10.33 24.09 32.07
CA ARG A 171 11.73 24.47 32.21
C ARG A 171 12.02 24.91 33.62
N ILE A 172 13.02 24.31 34.26
CA ILE A 172 13.50 24.58 35.62
C ILE A 172 14.89 25.19 35.52
N LYS A 173 15.01 26.49 35.80
CA LYS A 173 16.31 27.19 35.87
C LYS A 173 16.97 26.85 37.20
N ARG A 174 18.18 26.30 37.14
CA ARG A 174 19.01 26.04 38.32
C ARG A 174 19.80 27.30 38.73
N ALA A 175 20.25 27.37 40.00
CA ALA A 175 21.14 28.42 40.47
C ALA A 175 22.48 28.46 39.70
N SER A 176 22.92 27.33 39.16
CA SER A 176 24.09 27.21 38.29
C SER A 176 23.96 27.84 36.90
N GLY A 177 22.79 28.41 36.54
CA GLY A 177 22.51 28.94 35.22
C GLY A 177 22.06 27.88 34.20
N LYS A 178 22.16 26.56 34.48
CA LYS A 178 21.65 25.49 33.65
C LYS A 178 20.13 25.40 33.71
N THR A 179 19.52 24.94 32.64
CA THR A 179 18.08 24.71 32.56
C THR A 179 17.80 23.23 32.37
N ASN A 180 17.05 22.62 33.28
CA ASN A 180 16.50 21.29 33.13
C ASN A 180 15.09 21.39 32.54
N VAL A 181 14.68 20.36 31.80
CA VAL A 181 13.34 20.33 31.21
C VAL A 181 12.66 19.01 31.56
N ILE A 182 11.44 19.12 32.05
CA ILE A 182 10.51 17.99 32.08
C ILE A 182 9.64 18.14 30.86
N GLN A 183 9.67 17.13 29.97
CA GLN A 183 8.91 17.13 28.74
C GLN A 183 7.88 15.99 28.77
N PHE A 184 6.63 16.33 28.58
CA PHE A 184 5.55 15.42 28.30
C PHE A 184 5.33 15.35 26.79
N SER A 185 5.12 14.15 26.22
CA SER A 185 4.75 13.94 24.82
C SER A 185 3.46 13.15 24.71
N LEU A 186 2.65 13.53 23.74
CA LEU A 186 1.48 12.80 23.27
C LEU A 186 1.61 12.65 21.76
N ASP A 187 1.71 11.40 21.30
CA ASP A 187 1.74 11.05 19.89
C ASP A 187 0.44 10.33 19.53
N ILE A 188 -0.24 10.81 18.50
CA ILE A 188 -1.44 10.17 17.95
C ILE A 188 -1.14 9.81 16.50
N LEU A 189 -0.98 8.52 16.25
CA LEU A 189 -0.76 7.97 14.92
C LEU A 189 -2.10 7.70 14.26
N ASN A 190 -2.20 7.96 12.98
CA ASN A 190 -3.44 7.85 12.21
C ASN A 190 -4.59 8.67 12.85
N PHE A 191 -4.31 9.93 13.16
CA PHE A 191 -5.23 10.86 13.82
C PHE A 191 -6.56 11.01 13.07
N GLY A 192 -6.54 10.91 11.73
CA GLY A 192 -7.76 10.94 10.93
C GLY A 192 -8.75 9.83 11.33
N ASN A 193 -8.24 8.62 11.60
CA ASN A 193 -9.07 7.49 12.04
C ASN A 193 -9.65 7.66 13.45
N LEU A 194 -8.99 8.45 14.31
CA LEU A 194 -9.56 8.82 15.62
C LEU A 194 -10.80 9.73 15.47
N ILE A 195 -10.82 10.59 14.43
CA ILE A 195 -11.93 11.50 14.15
C ILE A 195 -13.08 10.77 13.44
N SER A 196 -12.76 9.94 12.44
CA SER A 196 -13.72 9.16 11.67
C SER A 196 -13.16 7.78 11.38
N SER A 197 -13.94 6.73 11.68
CA SER A 197 -13.56 5.33 11.41
C SER A 197 -13.31 5.04 9.91
N ASP A 198 -13.78 5.90 9.03
CA ASP A 198 -13.66 5.75 7.58
C ASP A 198 -12.38 6.38 7.01
N TRP A 199 -11.65 7.13 7.85
CA TRP A 199 -10.42 7.80 7.43
C TRP A 199 -9.18 7.00 7.82
N GLY A 200 -8.10 7.15 7.04
CA GLY A 200 -6.82 6.50 7.32
C GLY A 200 -6.87 4.98 7.25
N LEU A 201 -7.82 4.42 6.52
CA LEU A 201 -7.91 2.99 6.25
C LEU A 201 -6.94 2.61 5.13
N VAL A 202 -6.33 1.44 5.26
CA VAL A 202 -5.51 0.82 4.23
C VAL A 202 -6.35 -0.23 3.52
N GLN A 203 -6.32 -0.23 2.20
CA GLN A 203 -6.90 -1.28 1.37
C GLN A 203 -5.80 -2.10 0.70
N GLN A 204 -6.02 -3.40 0.63
CA GLN A 204 -5.13 -4.36 -0.03
C GLN A 204 -5.92 -5.18 -1.06
N PRO A 205 -5.25 -5.75 -2.09
CA PRO A 205 -5.92 -6.66 -3.00
C PRO A 205 -6.58 -7.81 -2.24
N ASN A 206 -7.85 -8.07 -2.54
CA ASN A 206 -8.59 -9.20 -1.96
C ASN A 206 -8.03 -10.53 -2.47
N SER A 207 -7.75 -10.60 -3.78
CA SER A 207 -6.99 -11.68 -4.40
C SER A 207 -6.16 -11.14 -5.56
N ILE A 208 -4.89 -11.51 -5.61
CA ILE A 208 -4.03 -11.28 -6.80
C ILE A 208 -4.11 -12.47 -7.77
N GLN A 209 -4.76 -13.56 -7.36
CA GLN A 209 -4.99 -14.77 -8.14
C GLN A 209 -6.50 -15.08 -8.17
N PRO A 210 -7.30 -14.28 -8.89
CA PRO A 210 -8.74 -14.34 -8.79
C PRO A 210 -9.33 -15.62 -9.40
N VAL A 211 -8.64 -16.25 -10.35
CA VAL A 211 -9.10 -17.46 -11.02
C VAL A 211 -8.07 -18.57 -10.90
N SER A 212 -8.53 -19.76 -10.51
CA SER A 212 -7.70 -20.95 -10.47
C SER A 212 -7.79 -21.70 -11.80
N VAL A 213 -6.68 -22.31 -12.19
CA VAL A 213 -6.60 -23.13 -13.39
C VAL A 213 -5.97 -24.50 -13.10
N ASN A 214 -6.54 -25.53 -13.68
CA ASN A 214 -5.99 -26.90 -13.69
C ASN A 214 -5.95 -27.38 -15.15
N VAL A 215 -4.77 -27.75 -15.61
CA VAL A 215 -4.57 -28.25 -16.99
C VAL A 215 -4.45 -29.75 -16.96
N THR A 216 -5.35 -30.43 -17.68
CA THR A 216 -5.35 -31.90 -17.83
C THR A 216 -5.40 -32.25 -19.31
N GLY A 217 -4.33 -32.88 -19.83
CA GLY A 217 -4.25 -33.26 -21.24
C GLY A 217 -4.43 -32.05 -22.18
N ASP A 218 -3.70 -30.96 -21.91
CA ASP A 218 -3.71 -29.71 -22.68
C ASP A 218 -5.04 -28.92 -22.63
N VAL A 219 -5.99 -29.33 -21.79
CA VAL A 219 -7.28 -28.65 -21.63
C VAL A 219 -7.31 -27.93 -20.28
N PRO A 220 -7.34 -26.60 -20.26
CA PRO A 220 -7.49 -25.83 -19.02
C PRO A 220 -8.94 -25.92 -18.51
N THR A 221 -9.08 -26.13 -17.20
CA THR A 221 -10.35 -26.04 -16.48
C THR A 221 -10.22 -24.95 -15.44
N TYR A 222 -11.15 -24.00 -15.45
CA TYR A 222 -11.11 -22.81 -14.59
C TYR A 222 -12.07 -22.95 -13.42
N THR A 223 -11.71 -22.33 -12.29
CA THR A 223 -12.59 -22.20 -11.13
C THR A 223 -12.52 -20.76 -10.62
N PHE A 224 -13.66 -20.17 -10.33
CA PHE A 224 -13.77 -18.83 -9.76
C PHE A 224 -14.61 -18.88 -8.49
N ASP A 225 -14.15 -18.20 -7.43
CA ASP A 225 -14.96 -18.05 -6.21
C ASP A 225 -15.97 -16.93 -6.39
N SER A 226 -17.24 -17.25 -6.53
CA SER A 226 -18.34 -16.30 -6.70
C SER A 226 -18.55 -15.35 -5.50
N ASN A 227 -17.92 -15.65 -4.34
CA ASN A 227 -17.89 -14.72 -3.19
C ASN A 227 -16.84 -13.63 -3.33
N LEU A 228 -15.91 -13.75 -4.27
CA LEU A 228 -14.93 -12.73 -4.61
C LEU A 228 -15.59 -11.64 -5.48
N VAL A 229 -16.28 -10.71 -4.83
CA VAL A 229 -17.03 -9.63 -5.51
C VAL A 229 -16.15 -8.40 -5.73
N ASP A 230 -15.36 -8.03 -4.72
CA ASP A 230 -14.58 -6.80 -4.71
C ASP A 230 -13.08 -7.07 -4.90
N SER A 231 -12.42 -6.22 -5.68
CA SER A 231 -10.96 -6.29 -5.89
C SER A 231 -10.14 -5.96 -4.65
N PHE A 232 -10.70 -5.16 -3.74
CA PHE A 232 -9.98 -4.67 -2.56
C PHE A 232 -10.76 -4.93 -1.28
N VAL A 233 -10.00 -5.19 -0.22
CA VAL A 233 -10.51 -5.38 1.14
C VAL A 233 -9.77 -4.47 2.10
N TYR A 234 -10.46 -3.99 3.13
CA TYR A 234 -9.83 -3.18 4.18
C TYR A 234 -8.91 -4.04 5.05
N ASP A 235 -7.69 -3.57 5.24
CA ASP A 235 -6.76 -4.15 6.20
C ASP A 235 -7.28 -3.88 7.62
N SER A 236 -7.57 -4.95 8.36
CA SER A 236 -8.04 -4.89 9.75
C SER A 236 -6.91 -4.74 10.78
N SER A 237 -5.67 -4.72 10.35
CA SER A 237 -4.49 -4.61 11.21
C SER A 237 -4.34 -3.21 11.84
N LEU A 238 -3.31 -3.05 12.65
CA LEU A 238 -2.97 -1.78 13.29
C LEU A 238 -2.64 -0.65 12.29
N HIS A 239 -2.34 -0.98 11.02
CA HIS A 239 -2.10 0.03 9.99
C HIS A 239 -3.34 0.88 9.68
N SER A 240 -4.54 0.29 9.81
CA SER A 240 -5.82 0.96 9.63
C SER A 240 -6.42 1.51 10.92
N ARG A 241 -5.67 1.50 12.03
CA ARG A 241 -6.16 1.91 13.34
C ARG A 241 -5.36 3.08 13.89
N TRP A 242 -6.04 3.99 14.58
CA TRP A 242 -5.34 5.01 15.36
C TRP A 242 -4.64 4.39 16.57
N GLN A 243 -3.52 4.96 16.94
CA GLN A 243 -2.75 4.56 18.12
C GLN A 243 -2.33 5.82 18.88
N MET A 244 -2.21 5.69 20.20
CA MET A 244 -1.82 6.80 21.06
C MET A 244 -0.67 6.38 21.96
N GLN A 245 0.36 7.23 22.05
CA GLN A 245 1.51 7.01 22.91
C GLN A 245 1.74 8.23 23.81
N PHE A 246 1.96 7.98 25.08
CA PHE A 246 2.37 8.97 26.07
C PHE A 246 3.84 8.79 26.41
N GLY A 247 4.55 9.89 26.58
CA GLY A 247 5.95 9.87 26.99
C GLY A 247 6.24 10.93 28.04
N LEU A 248 7.17 10.63 28.94
CA LEU A 248 7.75 11.57 29.90
C LEU A 248 9.26 11.51 29.79
N ARG A 249 9.89 12.67 29.61
CA ARG A 249 11.35 12.79 29.49
C ARG A 249 11.87 13.85 30.45
N TYR A 250 12.97 13.56 31.11
CA TYR A 250 13.74 14.53 31.85
C TYR A 250 15.06 14.81 31.13
N ILE A 251 15.31 16.09 30.86
CA ILE A 251 16.49 16.60 30.13
C ILE A 251 17.28 17.47 31.11
N PHE A 252 18.56 17.21 31.30
CA PHE A 252 19.45 17.83 32.27
C PHE A 252 20.79 18.25 31.67
#